data_596b0bf2fafa29e6d8d1d84fbe4ad0c9
#
_entry.id   596b0bf2fafa29e6d8d1d84fbe4ad0c9
#
_cell.length_a   1.000
_cell.length_b   1.000
_cell.length_c   1.000
_cell.angle_alpha   90.00
_cell.angle_beta   90.00
_cell.angle_gamma   90.00
#
_symmetry.space_group_name_H-M   'P 1'
#
loop_
_entity.id
_entity.type
_entity.pdbx_description
1 polymer ?
#
loop_
_entity_poly.entity_id
_entity_poly.type
_entity_poly.pdbx_seq_one_letter_code
_entity_poly.pdbx_strand_id
1 'polypeptide(L)'
;AICGTDLHIYHWDEWSQSTIKLPLIIGHEFVGVVEEIGLGVSHYKKGDIVSGEGHITCGYCRNCRAGLRHLCNKTIGIGIQRNGAFAEYMALPEGNLWPVHNDIDTDVAAFFDPLGNAVHCALSFSMVAEDILITGAGPIGCMAATICRQLGARNVVVSDINDYRLDLASK
;
A
#
# COMPACT_ATOMS: atom_id res chain seq x y z
N ALA A 1 -1.86 8.96 -3.89
CA ALA A 1 -3.33 8.83 -3.80
C ALA A 1 -3.81 9.16 -2.38
N ILE A 2 -5.11 9.06 -2.12
CA ILE A 2 -5.72 9.33 -0.81
C ILE A 2 -6.28 8.01 -0.26
N CYS A 3 -5.82 7.62 0.92
CA CYS A 3 -6.29 6.45 1.64
C CYS A 3 -7.40 6.78 2.64
N GLY A 4 -8.17 5.78 3.07
CA GLY A 4 -9.08 5.90 4.21
C GLY A 4 -8.39 6.36 5.49
N THR A 5 -7.14 5.99 5.70
CA THR A 5 -6.30 6.45 6.81
C THR A 5 -6.11 7.98 6.80
N ASP A 6 -5.94 8.58 5.63
CA ASP A 6 -5.82 10.05 5.51
C ASP A 6 -7.13 10.74 5.89
N LEU A 7 -8.29 10.11 5.60
CA LEU A 7 -9.59 10.61 6.02
C LEU A 7 -9.79 10.51 7.53
N HIS A 8 -9.33 9.44 8.18
CA HIS A 8 -9.32 9.33 9.64
C HIS A 8 -8.51 10.47 10.27
N ILE A 9 -7.32 10.75 9.73
CA ILE A 9 -6.48 11.86 10.21
C ILE A 9 -7.16 13.22 9.95
N TYR A 10 -7.76 13.40 8.79
CA TYR A 10 -8.48 14.64 8.44
C TYR A 10 -9.65 14.91 9.39
N HIS A 11 -10.41 13.88 9.74
CA HIS A 11 -11.52 13.99 10.71
C HIS A 11 -11.07 14.06 12.16
N TRP A 12 -9.78 13.86 12.41
CA TRP A 12 -9.16 13.87 13.74
C TRP A 12 -9.92 12.99 14.75
N ASP A 13 -10.24 11.77 14.32
CA ASP A 13 -10.98 10.81 15.11
C ASP A 13 -10.18 10.27 16.31
N GLU A 14 -10.79 9.40 17.12
CA GLU A 14 -10.19 8.86 18.33
C GLU A 14 -8.88 8.10 18.06
N TRP A 15 -8.79 7.36 16.93
CA TRP A 15 -7.56 6.70 16.53
C TRP A 15 -6.47 7.71 16.19
N SER A 16 -6.79 8.73 15.42
CA SER A 16 -5.85 9.78 15.04
C SER A 16 -5.32 10.53 16.24
N GLN A 17 -6.20 10.89 17.19
CA GLN A 17 -5.82 11.58 18.45
C GLN A 17 -4.83 10.76 19.28
N SER A 18 -4.98 9.44 19.29
CA SER A 18 -4.11 8.53 20.05
C SER A 18 -2.80 8.20 19.35
N THR A 19 -2.76 8.28 18.03
CA THR A 19 -1.66 7.75 17.20
C THR A 19 -0.78 8.84 16.61
N ILE A 20 -1.38 9.95 16.15
CA ILE A 20 -0.69 11.00 15.39
C ILE A 20 -0.03 12.01 16.32
N LYS A 21 1.22 12.35 16.02
CA LYS A 21 1.96 13.42 16.70
C LYS A 21 2.18 14.58 15.73
N LEU A 22 1.63 15.74 16.08
CA LEU A 22 1.77 16.94 15.25
C LEU A 22 3.08 17.72 15.60
N PRO A 23 3.68 18.44 14.63
CA PRO A 23 3.27 18.55 13.22
C PRO A 23 3.64 17.31 12.41
N LEU A 24 2.83 16.95 11.41
CA LEU A 24 3.04 15.79 10.54
C LEU A 24 2.58 16.11 9.10
N ILE A 25 3.38 15.73 8.11
CA ILE A 25 2.95 15.62 6.71
C ILE A 25 2.37 14.22 6.53
N ILE A 26 1.11 14.11 6.13
CA ILE A 26 0.42 12.83 5.93
C ILE A 26 0.59 12.30 4.51
N GLY A 27 -0.07 11.18 4.19
CA GLY A 27 0.00 10.51 2.87
C GLY A 27 1.04 9.40 2.84
N HIS A 28 0.70 8.27 2.22
CA HIS A 28 1.58 7.09 2.13
C HIS A 28 1.44 6.34 0.80
N GLU A 29 0.53 6.76 -0.06
CA GLU A 29 0.34 6.22 -1.41
C GLU A 29 0.93 7.20 -2.41
N PHE A 30 2.00 6.80 -3.11
CA PHE A 30 2.77 7.72 -3.95
C PHE A 30 3.45 7.03 -5.13
N VAL A 31 3.76 7.83 -6.12
CA VAL A 31 4.77 7.59 -7.14
C VAL A 31 5.65 8.85 -7.21
N GLY A 32 6.92 8.69 -7.49
CA GLY A 32 7.85 9.81 -7.56
C GLY A 32 9.08 9.51 -8.39
N VAL A 33 9.90 10.53 -8.56
CA VAL A 33 11.18 10.43 -9.26
C VAL A 33 12.28 10.61 -8.23
N VAL A 34 13.28 9.75 -8.28
CA VAL A 34 14.46 9.87 -7.42
C VAL A 34 15.21 11.17 -7.78
N GLU A 35 15.22 12.13 -6.86
CA GLU A 35 15.92 13.40 -7.04
C GLU A 35 17.34 13.36 -6.50
N GLU A 36 17.54 12.75 -5.32
CA GLU A 36 18.84 12.61 -4.69
C GLU A 36 18.97 11.22 -4.05
N ILE A 37 20.20 10.73 -3.98
CA ILE A 37 20.53 9.46 -3.33
C ILE A 37 21.47 9.70 -2.15
N GLY A 38 21.21 9.03 -1.04
CA GLY A 38 22.07 9.08 0.16
C GLY A 38 23.30 8.20 0.04
N LEU A 39 24.21 8.35 0.99
CA LEU A 39 25.40 7.49 1.09
C LEU A 39 24.98 6.02 1.30
N GLY A 40 25.56 5.13 0.48
CA GLY A 40 25.32 3.69 0.55
C GLY A 40 24.12 3.18 -0.26
N VAL A 41 23.37 4.06 -0.93
CA VAL A 41 22.35 3.66 -1.89
C VAL A 41 23.03 3.12 -3.14
N SER A 42 22.63 1.94 -3.60
CA SER A 42 23.29 1.24 -4.71
C SER A 42 22.34 0.76 -5.81
N HIS A 43 21.04 0.65 -5.53
CA HIS A 43 20.07 0.08 -6.46
C HIS A 43 19.29 1.12 -7.25
N TYR A 44 19.40 2.40 -6.87
CA TYR A 44 18.70 3.50 -7.52
C TYR A 44 19.65 4.62 -7.92
N LYS A 45 19.24 5.39 -8.90
CA LYS A 45 19.92 6.61 -9.36
C LYS A 45 18.92 7.73 -9.58
N LYS A 46 19.41 8.97 -9.60
CA LYS A 46 18.60 10.14 -9.96
C LYS A 46 17.91 9.92 -11.31
N GLY A 47 16.60 10.21 -11.33
CA GLY A 47 15.73 10.07 -12.50
C GLY A 47 14.95 8.75 -12.55
N ASP A 48 15.24 7.77 -11.69
CA ASP A 48 14.45 6.54 -11.63
C ASP A 48 13.04 6.83 -11.14
N ILE A 49 12.03 6.22 -11.77
CA ILE A 49 10.64 6.31 -11.32
C ILE A 49 10.40 5.21 -10.29
N VAL A 50 9.87 5.58 -9.14
CA VAL A 50 9.68 4.67 -8.02
C VAL A 50 8.32 4.87 -7.34
N SER A 51 7.77 3.80 -6.84
CA SER A 51 6.75 3.80 -5.79
C SER A 51 7.34 3.12 -4.54
N GLY A 52 6.57 2.87 -3.51
CA GLY A 52 7.17 2.29 -2.32
C GLY A 52 6.21 1.69 -1.33
N GLU A 53 6.81 0.99 -0.37
CA GLU A 53 6.17 0.40 0.79
C GLU A 53 6.12 1.42 1.93
N GLY A 54 4.92 1.74 2.40
CA GLY A 54 4.67 2.72 3.45
C GLY A 54 5.15 2.31 4.85
N HIS A 55 5.57 1.06 5.06
CA HIS A 55 5.96 0.51 6.35
C HIS A 55 7.47 0.32 6.45
N ILE A 56 8.15 1.21 7.15
CA ILE A 56 9.60 1.08 7.40
C ILE A 56 9.80 0.12 8.57
N THR A 57 10.43 -1.02 8.29
CA THR A 57 10.65 -2.09 9.27
C THR A 57 12.03 -2.01 9.89
N CYS A 58 12.18 -2.53 11.11
CA CYS A 58 13.46 -2.45 11.84
C CYS A 58 14.55 -3.39 11.29
N GLY A 59 14.22 -4.41 10.53
CA GLY A 59 15.16 -5.35 9.91
C GLY A 59 15.76 -6.41 10.86
N TYR A 60 15.68 -6.26 12.18
CA TYR A 60 16.40 -7.10 13.14
C TYR A 60 15.53 -7.81 14.19
N CYS A 61 14.25 -7.50 14.33
CA CYS A 61 13.37 -8.23 15.23
C CYS A 61 13.14 -9.67 14.73
N ARG A 62 12.58 -10.53 15.61
CA ARG A 62 12.30 -11.93 15.26
C ARG A 62 11.53 -12.05 13.93
N ASN A 63 10.47 -11.27 13.77
CA ASN A 63 9.64 -11.32 12.56
C ASN A 63 10.42 -10.90 11.31
N CYS A 64 11.16 -9.80 11.38
CA CYS A 64 11.99 -9.36 10.26
C CYS A 64 13.04 -10.39 9.85
N ARG A 65 13.71 -11.03 10.83
CA ARG A 65 14.71 -12.07 10.57
C ARG A 65 14.09 -13.36 10.02
N ALA A 66 12.81 -13.60 10.29
CA ALA A 66 12.05 -14.72 9.73
C ALA A 66 11.45 -14.42 8.33
N GLY A 67 11.76 -13.26 7.72
CA GLY A 67 11.19 -12.84 6.44
C GLY A 67 9.78 -12.26 6.55
N LEU A 68 9.20 -12.19 7.75
CA LEU A 68 7.85 -11.69 8.02
C LEU A 68 7.90 -10.19 8.36
N ARG A 69 8.43 -9.37 7.44
CA ARG A 69 8.61 -7.93 7.67
C ARG A 69 7.30 -7.19 7.92
N HIS A 70 6.22 -7.60 7.26
CA HIS A 70 4.86 -7.06 7.48
C HIS A 70 4.36 -7.25 8.93
N LEU A 71 4.96 -8.15 9.70
CA LEU A 71 4.69 -8.36 11.13
C LEU A 71 5.77 -7.73 12.03
N CYS A 72 6.52 -6.76 11.55
CA CYS A 72 7.52 -6.07 12.35
C CYS A 72 6.85 -5.36 13.54
N ASN A 73 7.34 -5.64 14.77
CA ASN A 73 6.81 -5.02 15.99
C ASN A 73 7.36 -3.61 16.26
N LYS A 74 8.18 -3.07 15.35
CA LYS A 74 8.78 -1.73 15.41
C LYS A 74 8.60 -1.00 14.08
N THR A 75 7.49 -1.26 13.41
CA THR A 75 7.16 -0.58 12.16
C THR A 75 6.95 0.91 12.38
N ILE A 76 7.47 1.71 11.46
CA ILE A 76 7.24 3.16 11.37
C ILE A 76 6.45 3.40 10.09
N GLY A 77 5.20 3.85 10.20
CA GLY A 77 4.35 4.18 9.06
C GLY A 77 4.67 5.57 8.52
N ILE A 78 4.87 5.65 7.20
CA ILE A 78 4.98 6.91 6.48
C ILE A 78 3.63 7.62 6.54
N GLY A 79 3.61 8.93 6.78
CA GLY A 79 2.38 9.70 6.95
C GLY A 79 1.63 9.45 8.26
N ILE A 80 2.21 8.65 9.19
CA ILE A 80 1.61 8.30 10.49
C ILE A 80 2.58 8.59 11.64
N GLN A 81 3.75 7.95 11.68
CA GLN A 81 4.79 8.19 12.68
C GLN A 81 5.97 9.00 12.12
N ARG A 82 6.00 9.21 10.83
CA ARG A 82 7.01 9.94 10.08
C ARG A 82 6.32 10.72 8.96
N ASN A 83 6.91 11.86 8.55
CA ASN A 83 6.41 12.64 7.42
C ASN A 83 6.23 11.79 6.17
N GLY A 84 5.10 12.00 5.52
CA GLY A 84 4.61 11.21 4.39
C GLY A 84 4.69 11.94 3.06
N ALA A 85 3.82 11.49 2.14
CA ALA A 85 3.91 11.75 0.72
C ALA A 85 3.13 12.99 0.23
N PHE A 86 2.36 13.67 1.07
CA PHE A 86 1.69 14.91 0.65
C PHE A 86 2.67 16.09 0.71
N ALA A 87 3.77 15.95 -0.02
CA ALA A 87 4.87 16.89 -0.10
C ALA A 87 5.53 16.81 -1.48
N GLU A 88 6.28 17.84 -1.85
CA GLU A 88 7.07 17.84 -3.09
C GLU A 88 8.21 16.84 -3.03
N TYR A 89 8.79 16.64 -1.84
CA TYR A 89 9.90 15.71 -1.60
C TYR A 89 9.68 14.87 -0.36
N MET A 90 10.12 13.63 -0.41
CA MET A 90 10.08 12.70 0.71
C MET A 90 11.37 11.86 0.73
N ALA A 91 11.95 11.67 1.91
CA ALA A 91 13.11 10.80 2.10
C ALA A 91 12.68 9.43 2.58
N LEU A 92 13.13 8.36 1.91
CA LEU A 92 12.83 6.98 2.24
C LEU A 92 14.09 6.10 2.27
N PRO A 93 14.10 5.04 3.08
CA PRO A 93 15.12 4.00 2.96
C PRO A 93 15.04 3.31 1.60
N GLU A 94 16.18 2.99 0.99
CA GLU A 94 16.28 2.27 -0.27
C GLU A 94 15.42 0.99 -0.30
N GLY A 95 15.41 0.23 0.79
CA GLY A 95 14.67 -1.03 0.90
C GLY A 95 13.13 -0.88 0.96
N ASN A 96 12.62 0.35 0.99
CA ASN A 96 11.19 0.64 0.92
C ASN A 96 10.74 1.06 -0.49
N LEU A 97 11.66 1.18 -1.44
CA LEU A 97 11.34 1.61 -2.79
C LEU A 97 11.18 0.41 -3.73
N TRP A 98 10.29 0.56 -4.70
CA TRP A 98 10.07 -0.35 -5.80
C TRP A 98 10.21 0.41 -7.12
N PRO A 99 11.02 -0.07 -8.06
CA PRO A 99 11.12 0.55 -9.37
C PRO A 99 9.81 0.39 -10.13
N VAL A 100 9.37 1.45 -10.79
CA VAL A 100 8.18 1.44 -11.64
C VAL A 100 8.64 1.31 -13.09
N HIS A 101 8.11 0.32 -13.82
CA HIS A 101 8.41 0.15 -15.23
C HIS A 101 7.83 1.30 -16.05
N ASN A 102 8.55 1.74 -17.07
CA ASN A 102 8.17 2.92 -17.88
C ASN A 102 6.83 2.78 -18.62
N ASP A 103 6.36 1.54 -18.83
CA ASP A 103 5.06 1.28 -19.47
C ASP A 103 3.87 1.35 -18.49
N ILE A 104 4.14 1.53 -17.21
CA ILE A 104 3.10 1.67 -16.19
C ILE A 104 2.74 3.14 -16.06
N ASP A 105 1.45 3.43 -16.20
CA ASP A 105 0.92 4.76 -15.96
C ASP A 105 1.19 5.20 -14.52
N THR A 106 1.63 6.43 -14.33
CA THR A 106 1.94 6.99 -13.01
C THR A 106 0.72 7.06 -12.11
N ASP A 107 -0.48 7.27 -12.65
CA ASP A 107 -1.72 7.24 -11.88
C ASP A 107 -1.98 5.83 -11.31
N VAL A 108 -1.62 4.78 -12.07
CA VAL A 108 -1.66 3.38 -11.60
C VAL A 108 -0.58 3.12 -10.55
N ALA A 109 0.65 3.57 -10.79
CA ALA A 109 1.74 3.39 -9.84
C ALA A 109 1.50 4.09 -8.49
N ALA A 110 0.71 5.17 -8.48
CA ALA A 110 0.39 5.91 -7.27
C ALA A 110 -0.44 5.12 -6.24
N PHE A 111 -1.11 4.02 -6.63
CA PHE A 111 -1.85 3.15 -5.71
C PHE A 111 -1.26 1.74 -5.54
N PHE A 112 0.05 1.59 -5.75
CA PHE A 112 0.71 0.31 -5.51
C PHE A 112 0.66 -0.15 -4.06
N ASP A 113 0.57 0.75 -3.09
CA ASP A 113 0.39 0.40 -1.68
C ASP A 113 -0.92 -0.42 -1.47
N PRO A 114 -2.12 0.10 -1.76
CA PRO A 114 -3.35 -0.69 -1.63
C PRO A 114 -3.40 -1.91 -2.57
N LEU A 115 -2.79 -1.85 -3.75
CA LEU A 115 -2.65 -3.01 -4.63
C LEU A 115 -1.80 -4.11 -3.96
N GLY A 116 -0.70 -3.74 -3.30
CA GLY A 116 0.13 -4.66 -2.52
C GLY A 116 -0.67 -5.37 -1.42
N ASN A 117 -1.55 -4.65 -0.72
CA ASN A 117 -2.46 -5.24 0.28
C ASN A 117 -3.41 -6.26 -0.36
N ALA A 118 -4.00 -5.95 -1.52
CA ALA A 118 -4.87 -6.85 -2.24
C ALA A 118 -4.14 -8.12 -2.70
N VAL A 119 -2.93 -7.98 -3.25
CA VAL A 119 -2.07 -9.10 -3.67
C VAL A 119 -1.68 -9.97 -2.47
N HIS A 120 -1.23 -9.36 -1.37
CA HIS A 120 -0.84 -10.09 -0.17
C HIS A 120 -2.01 -10.90 0.40
N CYS A 121 -3.19 -10.32 0.48
CA CYS A 121 -4.39 -11.00 0.95
C CYS A 121 -4.77 -12.16 0.03
N ALA A 122 -4.85 -11.92 -1.28
CA ALA A 122 -5.22 -12.91 -2.27
C ALA A 122 -4.24 -14.10 -2.30
N LEU A 123 -2.93 -13.85 -2.23
CA LEU A 123 -1.91 -14.90 -2.26
C LEU A 123 -1.68 -15.61 -0.93
N SER A 124 -2.35 -15.21 0.15
CA SER A 124 -2.21 -15.86 1.46
C SER A 124 -2.84 -17.26 1.50
N PHE A 125 -3.70 -17.60 0.52
CA PHE A 125 -4.37 -18.90 0.42
C PHE A 125 -4.34 -19.41 -1.02
N SER A 126 -4.46 -20.74 -1.18
CA SER A 126 -4.70 -21.33 -2.50
C SER A 126 -6.11 -20.96 -2.96
N MET A 127 -6.24 -20.44 -4.19
CA MET A 127 -7.52 -19.99 -4.73
C MET A 127 -7.87 -20.65 -6.07
N VAL A 128 -6.96 -21.42 -6.65
CA VAL A 128 -7.19 -22.09 -7.92
C VAL A 128 -8.32 -23.09 -7.78
N ALA A 129 -9.37 -22.93 -8.59
CA ALA A 129 -10.61 -23.70 -8.60
C ALA A 129 -11.46 -23.58 -7.31
N GLU A 130 -11.15 -22.64 -6.41
CA GLU A 130 -11.92 -22.37 -5.19
C GLU A 130 -12.99 -21.30 -5.41
N ASP A 131 -13.99 -21.27 -4.53
CA ASP A 131 -14.99 -20.21 -4.44
C ASP A 131 -14.54 -19.19 -3.41
N ILE A 132 -14.40 -17.94 -3.84
CA ILE A 132 -13.85 -16.85 -3.04
C ILE A 132 -14.96 -15.87 -2.68
N LEU A 133 -15.08 -15.56 -1.41
CA LEU A 133 -15.91 -14.47 -0.91
C LEU A 133 -15.02 -13.31 -0.44
N ILE A 134 -15.29 -12.12 -0.98
CA ILE A 134 -14.65 -10.88 -0.59
C ILE A 134 -15.69 -9.98 0.08
N THR A 135 -15.44 -9.61 1.33
CA THR A 135 -16.29 -8.66 2.07
C THR A 135 -15.73 -7.27 1.98
N GLY A 136 -16.47 -6.37 1.32
CA GLY A 136 -16.08 -4.99 1.02
C GLY A 136 -15.71 -4.79 -0.44
N ALA A 137 -16.50 -3.97 -1.15
CA ALA A 137 -16.29 -3.58 -2.55
C ALA A 137 -15.57 -2.22 -2.65
N GLY A 138 -14.69 -1.91 -1.69
CA GLY A 138 -13.78 -0.77 -1.79
C GLY A 138 -12.63 -1.04 -2.77
N PRO A 139 -11.70 -0.09 -2.98
CA PRO A 139 -10.60 -0.24 -3.94
C PRO A 139 -9.81 -1.53 -3.75
N ILE A 140 -9.45 -1.88 -2.51
CA ILE A 140 -8.70 -3.12 -2.20
C ILE A 140 -9.55 -4.35 -2.56
N GLY A 141 -10.86 -4.35 -2.23
CA GLY A 141 -11.74 -5.47 -2.56
C GLY A 141 -11.91 -5.69 -4.06
N CYS A 142 -12.05 -4.61 -4.84
CA CYS A 142 -12.13 -4.69 -6.31
C CYS A 142 -10.83 -5.23 -6.91
N MET A 143 -9.67 -4.73 -6.44
CA MET A 143 -8.36 -5.24 -6.88
C MET A 143 -8.17 -6.72 -6.50
N ALA A 144 -8.55 -7.11 -5.28
CA ALA A 144 -8.47 -8.51 -4.84
C ALA A 144 -9.38 -9.42 -5.69
N ALA A 145 -10.58 -8.96 -6.06
CA ALA A 145 -11.49 -9.72 -6.92
C ALA A 145 -10.87 -9.98 -8.29
N THR A 146 -10.28 -8.95 -8.89
CA THR A 146 -9.58 -9.06 -10.17
C THR A 146 -8.40 -10.04 -10.07
N ILE A 147 -7.59 -9.93 -9.02
CA ILE A 147 -6.45 -10.83 -8.78
C ILE A 147 -6.91 -12.26 -8.61
N CYS A 148 -7.93 -12.52 -7.79
CA CYS A 148 -8.46 -13.86 -7.57
C CYS A 148 -8.97 -14.51 -8.87
N ARG A 149 -9.69 -13.76 -9.70
CA ARG A 149 -10.14 -14.24 -11.01
C ARG A 149 -8.97 -14.58 -11.93
N GLN A 150 -7.99 -13.70 -12.02
CA GLN A 150 -6.81 -13.89 -12.86
C GLN A 150 -5.98 -15.11 -12.43
N LEU A 151 -5.96 -15.41 -11.14
CA LEU A 151 -5.22 -16.54 -10.57
C LEU A 151 -6.00 -17.86 -10.59
N GLY A 152 -7.20 -17.89 -11.16
CA GLY A 152 -7.94 -19.12 -11.42
C GLY A 152 -8.98 -19.51 -10.36
N ALA A 153 -9.49 -18.58 -9.58
CA ALA A 153 -10.65 -18.83 -8.75
C ALA A 153 -11.85 -19.24 -9.61
N ARG A 154 -12.61 -20.23 -9.14
CA ARG A 154 -13.81 -20.74 -9.84
C ARG A 154 -14.92 -19.70 -9.84
N ASN A 155 -15.24 -19.17 -8.68
CA ASN A 155 -16.19 -18.09 -8.51
C ASN A 155 -15.60 -17.05 -7.56
N VAL A 156 -15.86 -15.76 -7.85
CA VAL A 156 -15.52 -14.65 -6.98
C VAL A 156 -16.80 -13.87 -6.69
N VAL A 157 -17.20 -13.84 -5.43
CA VAL A 157 -18.37 -13.12 -4.94
C VAL A 157 -17.87 -11.95 -4.10
N VAL A 158 -18.36 -10.75 -4.39
CA VAL A 158 -18.05 -9.54 -3.61
C VAL A 158 -19.33 -9.07 -2.92
N SER A 159 -19.25 -8.72 -1.64
CA SER A 159 -20.35 -8.15 -0.88
C SER A 159 -19.99 -6.78 -0.31
N ASP A 160 -20.95 -5.87 -0.30
CA ASP A 160 -20.83 -4.55 0.34
C ASP A 160 -22.23 -4.09 0.78
N ILE A 161 -22.30 -3.13 1.69
CA ILE A 161 -23.55 -2.45 2.08
C ILE A 161 -23.88 -1.27 1.17
N ASN A 162 -22.98 -0.90 0.26
CA ASN A 162 -23.11 0.25 -0.63
C ASN A 162 -23.30 -0.23 -2.07
N ASP A 163 -24.51 -0.02 -2.61
CA ASP A 163 -24.90 -0.44 -3.96
C ASP A 163 -24.01 0.18 -5.05
N TYR A 164 -23.61 1.45 -4.91
CA TYR A 164 -22.71 2.11 -5.87
C TYR A 164 -21.36 1.37 -5.98
N ARG A 165 -20.82 0.90 -4.85
CA ARG A 165 -19.56 0.12 -4.84
C ARG A 165 -19.74 -1.26 -5.47
N LEU A 166 -20.88 -1.90 -5.23
CA LEU A 166 -21.21 -3.18 -5.88
C LEU A 166 -21.36 -3.04 -7.39
N ASP A 167 -22.02 -1.97 -7.84
CA ASP A 167 -22.15 -1.66 -9.27
C ASP A 167 -20.78 -1.41 -9.93
N LEU A 168 -19.88 -0.76 -9.23
CA LEU A 168 -18.51 -0.55 -9.69
C LEU A 168 -17.71 -1.86 -9.76
N ALA A 169 -17.82 -2.70 -8.74
CA ALA A 169 -17.13 -3.99 -8.68
C ALA A 169 -17.63 -5.01 -9.72
N SER A 170 -18.83 -4.82 -10.27
CA SER A 170 -19.42 -5.68 -11.29
C SER A 170 -18.93 -5.41 -12.72
N LYS A 171 -18.26 -4.29 -12.96
CA LYS A 171 -17.70 -3.87 -14.27
C LYS A 171 -16.34 -4.47 -14.53
#